data_539bb89663250c4414dae98bc5fb7ab9
#
_entry.id   539bb89663250c4414dae98bc5fb7ab9
#
_cell.length_a   1.000
_cell.length_b   1.000
_cell.length_c   1.000
_cell.angle_alpha   90.00
_cell.angle_beta   90.00
_cell.angle_gamma   90.00
#
_symmetry.space_group_name_H-M   'P 1'
#
loop_
_entity.id
_entity.type
_entity.pdbx_description
1 polymer ?
#
loop_
_entity_poly.entity_id
_entity_poly.type
_entity_poly.pdbx_seq_one_letter_code
_entity_poly.pdbx_strand_id
1 'polypeptide(L)'
;RDYESPEIRTKRIQQGVESWKELSEYGSTIGLKYLLWEPMSVPREVGETIQSAQRIQDFCKQGFTIPMKLCLDVDHGDVSSCNPEDTDPHTWIRHFKNDIQVIHLKQSLQDKGGHYPFTKEYNLRGKIVPQEILNSIKEANIKSCSLILEISHRERYPFESRVLADLKESVEYWRPYFTCGC
;
A
#
# COMPACT_ATOMS: atom_id res chain seq x y z
N ARG A 1 -8.54 -25.01 -1.26
CA ARG A 1 -8.47 -23.88 -0.30
C ARG A 1 -9.57 -22.88 -0.67
N ASP A 2 -10.11 -22.14 0.33
CA ASP A 2 -11.26 -21.25 0.12
C ASP A 2 -11.04 -20.21 -1.00
N TYR A 3 -9.83 -19.66 -1.10
CA TYR A 3 -9.50 -18.66 -2.11
C TYR A 3 -9.33 -19.20 -3.54
N GLU A 4 -9.20 -20.52 -3.70
CA GLU A 4 -9.10 -21.19 -5.00
C GLU A 4 -10.48 -21.37 -5.67
N SER A 5 -11.56 -21.27 -4.88
CA SER A 5 -12.93 -21.28 -5.39
C SER A 5 -13.43 -19.83 -5.56
N PRO A 6 -13.71 -19.36 -6.79
CA PRO A 6 -14.18 -17.99 -7.01
C PRO A 6 -15.47 -17.66 -6.24
N GLU A 7 -16.34 -18.65 -6.08
CA GLU A 7 -17.61 -18.50 -5.37
C GLU A 7 -17.40 -18.32 -3.87
N ILE A 8 -16.58 -19.20 -3.25
CA ILE A 8 -16.24 -19.08 -1.82
C ILE A 8 -15.47 -17.79 -1.56
N ARG A 9 -14.52 -17.44 -2.42
CA ARG A 9 -13.75 -16.19 -2.33
C ARG A 9 -14.67 -14.98 -2.37
N THR A 10 -15.60 -14.91 -3.30
CA THR A 10 -16.58 -13.83 -3.39
C THR A 10 -17.39 -13.70 -2.10
N LYS A 11 -17.88 -14.81 -1.55
CA LYS A 11 -18.60 -14.83 -0.28
C LYS A 11 -17.73 -14.31 0.89
N ARG A 12 -16.46 -14.69 0.95
CA ARG A 12 -15.53 -14.21 1.99
C ARG A 12 -15.26 -12.71 1.88
N ILE A 13 -15.08 -12.20 0.68
CA ILE A 13 -14.94 -10.76 0.43
C ILE A 13 -16.18 -10.01 0.91
N GLN A 14 -17.38 -10.50 0.56
CA GLN A 14 -18.63 -9.88 1.01
C GLN A 14 -18.77 -9.88 2.54
N GLN A 15 -18.43 -10.98 3.21
CA GLN A 15 -18.41 -11.05 4.67
C GLN A 15 -17.44 -10.05 5.29
N GLY A 16 -16.25 -9.90 4.69
CA GLY A 16 -15.26 -8.89 5.12
C GLY A 16 -15.78 -7.47 4.96
N VAL A 17 -16.41 -7.17 3.82
CA VAL A 17 -17.01 -5.85 3.55
C VAL A 17 -18.12 -5.52 4.55
N GLU A 18 -18.99 -6.46 4.90
CA GLU A 18 -20.02 -6.25 5.93
C GLU A 18 -19.40 -5.98 7.30
N SER A 19 -18.35 -6.70 7.70
CA SER A 19 -17.62 -6.42 8.95
C SER A 19 -16.98 -5.03 8.94
N TRP A 20 -16.42 -4.62 7.80
CA TRP A 20 -15.85 -3.26 7.66
C TRP A 20 -16.93 -2.17 7.72
N LYS A 21 -18.13 -2.46 7.26
CA LYS A 21 -19.27 -1.56 7.36
C LYS A 21 -19.67 -1.33 8.83
N GLU A 22 -19.75 -2.40 9.63
CA GLU A 22 -19.98 -2.29 11.08
C GLU A 22 -18.86 -1.46 11.76
N LEU A 23 -17.59 -1.69 11.40
CA LEU A 23 -16.46 -0.89 11.87
C LEU A 23 -16.56 0.58 11.44
N SER A 24 -17.08 0.86 10.25
CA SER A 24 -17.33 2.22 9.77
C SER A 24 -18.38 2.95 10.59
N GLU A 25 -19.46 2.26 10.98
CA GLU A 25 -20.49 2.79 11.87
C GLU A 25 -19.90 3.11 13.24
N TYR A 26 -19.19 2.15 13.85
CA TYR A 26 -18.53 2.36 15.14
C TYR A 26 -17.47 3.46 15.06
N GLY A 27 -16.61 3.45 14.05
CA GLY A 27 -15.58 4.47 13.84
C GLY A 27 -16.15 5.89 13.78
N SER A 28 -17.32 6.04 13.15
CA SER A 28 -18.05 7.32 13.12
C SER A 28 -18.42 7.80 14.54
N THR A 29 -18.85 6.90 15.43
CA THR A 29 -19.24 7.27 16.81
C THR A 29 -18.10 7.79 17.66
N ILE A 30 -16.86 7.37 17.35
CA ILE A 30 -15.64 7.80 18.06
C ILE A 30 -14.84 8.88 17.30
N GLY A 31 -15.42 9.42 16.22
CA GLY A 31 -14.87 10.58 15.51
C GLY A 31 -13.78 10.26 14.49
N LEU A 32 -13.64 9.00 14.05
CA LEU A 32 -12.75 8.66 12.93
C LEU A 32 -13.25 9.31 11.64
N LYS A 33 -12.33 9.69 10.77
CA LYS A 33 -12.65 10.35 9.50
C LYS A 33 -12.78 9.36 8.33
N TYR A 34 -12.08 8.25 8.39
CA TYR A 34 -12.06 7.17 7.41
C TYR A 34 -11.47 5.90 8.03
N LEU A 35 -11.70 4.79 7.38
CA LEU A 35 -10.96 3.55 7.60
C LEU A 35 -9.98 3.34 6.48
N LEU A 36 -8.93 2.57 6.73
CA LEU A 36 -7.94 2.17 5.74
C LEU A 36 -7.97 0.65 5.56
N TRP A 37 -7.82 0.21 4.32
CA TRP A 37 -7.47 -1.16 4.02
C TRP A 37 -6.30 -1.18 3.04
N GLU A 38 -5.52 -2.24 3.07
CA GLU A 38 -4.34 -2.41 2.24
C GLU A 38 -4.56 -3.57 1.27
N PRO A 39 -4.47 -3.33 -0.05
CA PRO A 39 -4.42 -4.38 -1.05
C PRO A 39 -3.16 -5.24 -0.87
N MET A 40 -3.32 -6.56 -0.86
CA MET A 40 -2.22 -7.49 -0.60
C MET A 40 -1.65 -8.07 -1.88
N SER A 41 -0.55 -8.82 -1.77
CA SER A 41 0.21 -9.33 -2.92
C SER A 41 -0.17 -10.74 -3.36
N VAL A 42 -1.06 -11.42 -2.63
CA VAL A 42 -1.38 -12.82 -2.90
C VAL A 42 -2.89 -13.06 -2.89
N PRO A 43 -3.41 -13.94 -3.76
CA PRO A 43 -4.85 -14.20 -3.89
C PRO A 43 -5.55 -14.59 -2.58
N ARG A 44 -4.82 -15.20 -1.64
CA ARG A 44 -5.35 -15.57 -0.32
C ARG A 44 -5.72 -14.35 0.53
N GLU A 45 -5.05 -13.23 0.32
CA GLU A 45 -5.16 -12.04 1.18
C GLU A 45 -5.94 -10.90 0.52
N VAL A 46 -6.54 -11.08 -0.57
CA VAL A 46 -7.42 -10.20 -1.36
C VAL A 46 -6.82 -8.86 -1.83
N GLY A 47 -7.31 -8.35 -2.93
CA GLY A 47 -6.86 -7.07 -3.49
C GLY A 47 -5.54 -7.14 -4.26
N GLU A 48 -5.08 -8.34 -4.62
CA GLU A 48 -3.79 -8.63 -5.23
C GLU A 48 -3.61 -8.11 -6.66
N THR A 49 -4.69 -7.80 -7.35
CA THR A 49 -4.71 -7.17 -8.68
C THR A 49 -5.49 -5.87 -8.64
N ILE A 50 -5.22 -4.97 -9.58
CA ILE A 50 -6.00 -3.73 -9.73
C ILE A 50 -7.50 -4.03 -9.85
N GLN A 51 -7.86 -5.03 -10.64
CA GLN A 51 -9.25 -5.42 -10.82
C GLN A 51 -9.88 -5.94 -9.52
N SER A 52 -9.16 -6.79 -8.77
CA SER A 52 -9.62 -7.31 -7.48
C SER A 52 -9.79 -6.21 -6.46
N ALA A 53 -8.81 -5.31 -6.34
CA ALA A 53 -8.84 -4.17 -5.44
C ALA A 53 -9.97 -3.19 -5.80
N GLN A 54 -10.19 -2.90 -7.09
CA GLN A 54 -11.26 -2.03 -7.54
C GLN A 54 -12.63 -2.58 -7.18
N ARG A 55 -12.84 -3.89 -7.36
CA ARG A 55 -14.09 -4.54 -6.98
C ARG A 55 -14.38 -4.41 -5.48
N ILE A 56 -13.37 -4.60 -4.63
CA ILE A 56 -13.51 -4.43 -3.18
C ILE A 56 -13.82 -2.97 -2.85
N GLN A 57 -13.08 -2.03 -3.45
CA GLN A 57 -13.30 -0.60 -3.22
C GLN A 57 -14.71 -0.16 -3.64
N ASP A 58 -15.25 -0.72 -4.73
CA ASP A 58 -16.61 -0.41 -5.17
C ASP A 58 -17.67 -0.95 -4.20
N PHE A 59 -17.47 -2.11 -3.58
CA PHE A 59 -18.32 -2.58 -2.50
C PHE A 59 -18.27 -1.63 -1.29
N CYS A 60 -17.10 -1.12 -0.93
CA CYS A 60 -16.92 -0.21 0.19
C CYS A 60 -17.50 1.21 -0.04
N LYS A 61 -17.83 1.57 -1.28
CA LYS A 61 -18.52 2.84 -1.56
C LYS A 61 -20.00 2.84 -1.18
N GLN A 62 -20.56 1.68 -0.85
CA GLN A 62 -21.99 1.53 -0.57
C GLN A 62 -22.26 1.26 0.91
N GLY A 63 -23.02 2.16 1.52
CA GLY A 63 -23.55 1.96 2.88
C GLY A 63 -22.53 2.11 4.02
N PHE A 64 -21.37 2.72 3.77
CA PHE A 64 -20.39 3.06 4.81
C PHE A 64 -20.69 4.44 5.41
N THR A 65 -20.65 4.55 6.73
CA THR A 65 -20.89 5.81 7.46
C THR A 65 -19.69 6.75 7.34
N ILE A 66 -18.48 6.21 7.42
CA ILE A 66 -17.24 6.92 7.08
C ILE A 66 -16.55 6.19 5.92
N PRO A 67 -15.85 6.90 5.01
CA PRO A 67 -15.30 6.28 3.82
C PRO A 67 -14.20 5.25 4.14
N MET A 68 -14.18 4.17 3.37
CA MET A 68 -13.04 3.27 3.28
C MET A 68 -12.05 3.81 2.25
N LYS A 69 -10.83 4.03 2.68
CA LYS A 69 -9.72 4.55 1.87
C LYS A 69 -8.61 3.51 1.73
N LEU A 70 -7.67 3.76 0.82
CA LEU A 70 -6.55 2.87 0.57
C LEU A 70 -5.29 3.30 1.31
N CYS A 71 -4.65 2.30 1.93
CA CYS A 71 -3.22 2.29 2.23
C CYS A 71 -2.54 1.52 1.09
N LEU A 72 -1.88 2.20 0.18
CA LEU A 72 -1.22 1.59 -0.95
C LEU A 72 0.24 1.33 -0.64
N ASP A 73 0.68 0.08 -0.73
CA ASP A 73 2.10 -0.25 -0.69
C ASP A 73 2.74 -0.17 -2.09
N VAL A 74 3.95 0.37 -2.17
CA VAL A 74 4.66 0.58 -3.46
C VAL A 74 5.19 -0.71 -4.10
N ASP A 75 5.08 -1.84 -3.43
CA ASP A 75 5.58 -3.14 -3.95
C ASP A 75 4.58 -4.28 -3.71
N HIS A 76 3.31 -3.96 -3.49
CA HIS A 76 2.25 -4.95 -3.51
C HIS A 76 1.74 -5.17 -4.94
N GLY A 77 0.99 -6.27 -5.10
CA GLY A 77 0.47 -6.75 -6.36
C GLY A 77 0.89 -8.19 -6.64
N ASP A 78 0.08 -8.90 -7.39
CA ASP A 78 0.29 -10.32 -7.68
C ASP A 78 1.39 -10.49 -8.73
N VAL A 79 2.57 -10.91 -8.31
CA VAL A 79 3.70 -11.23 -9.20
C VAL A 79 3.41 -12.39 -10.16
N SER A 80 2.37 -13.18 -9.91
CA SER A 80 1.90 -14.25 -10.82
C SER A 80 0.86 -13.78 -11.82
N SER A 81 0.41 -12.53 -11.75
CA SER A 81 -0.51 -11.94 -12.72
C SER A 81 0.14 -11.86 -14.10
N CYS A 82 -0.67 -12.16 -15.12
CA CYS A 82 -0.26 -11.96 -16.51
C CYS A 82 -0.30 -10.48 -16.94
N ASN A 83 -0.86 -9.60 -16.10
CA ASN A 83 -0.91 -8.17 -16.36
C ASN A 83 0.21 -7.45 -15.59
N PRO A 84 1.22 -6.88 -16.28
CA PRO A 84 2.32 -6.20 -15.61
C PRO A 84 1.91 -4.96 -14.82
N GLU A 85 0.74 -4.39 -15.10
CA GLU A 85 0.21 -3.25 -14.36
C GLU A 85 -0.12 -3.60 -12.91
N ASP A 86 -0.42 -4.88 -12.62
CA ASP A 86 -0.75 -5.34 -11.27
C ASP A 86 0.42 -5.26 -10.29
N THR A 87 1.65 -5.10 -10.77
CA THR A 87 2.86 -4.92 -9.94
C THR A 87 3.53 -3.56 -10.15
N ASP A 88 2.91 -2.66 -10.92
CA ASP A 88 3.42 -1.31 -11.17
C ASP A 88 2.81 -0.28 -10.21
N PRO A 89 3.55 0.23 -9.21
CA PRO A 89 3.03 1.21 -8.26
C PRO A 89 2.51 2.49 -8.93
N HIS A 90 3.07 2.87 -10.06
CA HIS A 90 2.66 4.08 -10.79
C HIS A 90 1.26 3.92 -11.37
N THR A 91 0.93 2.74 -11.87
CA THR A 91 -0.42 2.42 -12.36
C THR A 91 -1.42 2.35 -11.21
N TRP A 92 -1.07 1.74 -10.09
CA TRP A 92 -1.90 1.72 -8.89
C TRP A 92 -2.20 3.14 -8.37
N ILE A 93 -1.19 4.01 -8.28
CA ILE A 93 -1.36 5.41 -7.87
C ILE A 93 -2.34 6.15 -8.79
N ARG A 94 -2.19 6.00 -10.11
CA ARG A 94 -3.10 6.64 -11.09
C ARG A 94 -4.52 6.10 -10.99
N HIS A 95 -4.65 4.78 -10.85
CA HIS A 95 -5.96 4.11 -10.82
C HIS A 95 -6.76 4.50 -9.58
N PHE A 96 -6.13 4.45 -8.40
CA PHE A 96 -6.79 4.69 -7.12
C PHE A 96 -6.62 6.11 -6.57
N LYS A 97 -6.31 7.08 -7.40
CA LYS A 97 -6.00 8.47 -7.02
C LYS A 97 -7.00 9.15 -6.10
N ASN A 98 -8.28 8.76 -6.15
CA ASN A 98 -9.35 9.33 -5.33
C ASN A 98 -9.53 8.60 -3.98
N ASP A 99 -8.94 7.42 -3.86
CA ASP A 99 -9.14 6.54 -2.73
C ASP A 99 -7.88 6.42 -1.84
N ILE A 100 -6.69 6.71 -2.38
CA ILE A 100 -5.42 6.67 -1.64
C ILE A 100 -5.39 7.76 -0.57
N GLN A 101 -5.11 7.36 0.67
CA GLN A 101 -4.89 8.23 1.81
C GLN A 101 -3.51 8.04 2.44
N VAL A 102 -2.97 6.83 2.31
CA VAL A 102 -1.64 6.46 2.79
C VAL A 102 -0.91 5.71 1.68
N ILE A 103 0.39 5.94 1.58
CA ILE A 103 1.31 5.14 0.76
C ILE A 103 2.40 4.60 1.66
N HIS A 104 2.51 3.29 1.74
CA HIS A 104 3.61 2.59 2.37
C HIS A 104 4.84 2.60 1.47
N LEU A 105 5.96 3.04 2.03
CA LEU A 105 7.24 3.15 1.35
C LEU A 105 8.23 2.14 1.93
N LYS A 106 8.74 1.30 1.08
CA LYS A 106 9.82 0.37 1.38
C LYS A 106 10.74 0.29 0.18
N GLN A 107 12.03 0.07 0.40
CA GLN A 107 12.87 -0.30 -0.72
C GLN A 107 12.64 -1.78 -1.04
N SER A 108 12.50 -2.06 -2.31
CA SER A 108 12.25 -3.40 -2.83
C SER A 108 13.30 -3.73 -3.87
N LEU A 109 13.85 -4.94 -3.81
CA LEU A 109 14.89 -5.35 -4.75
C LEU A 109 14.26 -5.88 -6.03
N GLN A 110 14.92 -5.63 -7.16
CA GLN A 110 14.42 -6.00 -8.48
C GLN A 110 14.23 -7.52 -8.65
N ASP A 111 15.07 -8.30 -7.99
CA ASP A 111 15.12 -9.76 -8.13
C ASP A 111 14.22 -10.53 -7.15
N LYS A 112 13.82 -9.93 -6.03
CA LYS A 112 13.10 -10.66 -4.97
C LYS A 112 12.11 -9.85 -4.15
N GLY A 113 11.88 -8.59 -4.47
CA GLY A 113 11.02 -7.74 -3.65
C GLY A 113 11.57 -7.52 -2.23
N GLY A 114 10.71 -7.23 -1.27
CA GLY A 114 11.01 -7.16 0.15
C GLY A 114 10.72 -5.82 0.80
N HIS A 115 10.89 -5.75 2.14
CA HIS A 115 10.64 -4.56 2.96
C HIS A 115 11.96 -3.99 3.48
N TYR A 116 12.83 -3.55 2.58
CA TYR A 116 14.16 -3.05 2.93
C TYR A 116 14.16 -1.56 3.27
N PRO A 117 15.09 -1.10 4.12
CA PRO A 117 15.31 0.31 4.35
C PRO A 117 15.92 0.99 3.12
N PHE A 118 15.69 2.30 2.98
CA PHE A 118 16.30 3.12 1.93
C PHE A 118 17.72 3.52 2.31
N THR A 119 18.58 2.53 2.55
CA THR A 119 20.00 2.75 2.78
C THR A 119 20.78 2.75 1.47
N LYS A 120 22.00 3.31 1.48
CA LYS A 120 22.87 3.31 0.30
C LYS A 120 23.03 1.92 -0.31
N GLU A 121 23.16 0.88 0.52
CA GLU A 121 23.30 -0.51 0.08
C GLU A 121 22.09 -0.98 -0.73
N TYR A 122 20.89 -0.78 -0.18
CA TYR A 122 19.66 -1.26 -0.81
C TYR A 122 19.22 -0.37 -1.97
N ASN A 123 19.49 0.94 -1.92
CA ASN A 123 19.16 1.86 -3.01
C ASN A 123 19.94 1.57 -4.30
N LEU A 124 21.16 0.99 -4.21
CA LEU A 124 21.93 0.57 -5.39
C LEU A 124 21.28 -0.56 -6.19
N ARG A 125 20.42 -1.35 -5.58
CA ARG A 125 19.77 -2.54 -6.16
C ARG A 125 18.24 -2.47 -6.10
N GLY A 126 17.74 -1.42 -5.51
CA GLY A 126 16.32 -1.22 -5.31
C GLY A 126 15.64 -0.63 -6.53
N LYS A 127 14.34 -0.85 -6.61
CA LYS A 127 13.48 -0.35 -7.71
C LYS A 127 12.63 0.86 -7.34
N ILE A 128 12.56 1.21 -6.04
CA ILE A 128 11.72 2.33 -5.60
C ILE A 128 12.54 3.61 -5.57
N VAL A 129 12.17 4.53 -6.44
CA VAL A 129 12.84 5.83 -6.62
C VAL A 129 11.89 6.94 -6.16
N PRO A 130 12.28 7.75 -5.15
CA PRO A 130 11.42 8.80 -4.59
C PRO A 130 10.84 9.75 -5.64
N GLN A 131 11.67 10.22 -6.57
CA GLN A 131 11.23 11.15 -7.61
C GLN A 131 10.11 10.58 -8.48
N GLU A 132 10.18 9.29 -8.84
CA GLU A 132 9.20 8.62 -9.68
C GLU A 132 7.86 8.47 -8.95
N ILE A 133 7.88 8.05 -7.68
CA ILE A 133 6.67 7.96 -6.85
C ILE A 133 6.01 9.33 -6.69
N LEU A 134 6.79 10.37 -6.36
CA LEU A 134 6.26 11.73 -6.19
C LEU A 134 5.73 12.32 -7.51
N ASN A 135 6.37 12.03 -8.63
CA ASN A 135 5.85 12.41 -9.95
C ASN A 135 4.48 11.76 -10.21
N SER A 136 4.33 10.45 -9.92
CA SER A 136 3.04 9.76 -10.08
C SER A 136 1.94 10.34 -9.19
N ILE A 137 2.26 10.68 -7.93
CA ILE A 137 1.32 11.36 -7.02
C ILE A 137 0.90 12.71 -7.59
N LYS A 138 1.84 13.50 -8.11
CA LYS A 138 1.59 14.80 -8.71
C LYS A 138 0.77 14.69 -9.99
N GLU A 139 1.13 13.81 -10.90
CA GLU A 139 0.42 13.57 -12.17
C GLU A 139 -1.00 13.04 -11.94
N ALA A 140 -1.19 12.18 -10.93
CA ALA A 140 -2.50 11.72 -10.49
C ALA A 140 -3.33 12.82 -9.82
N ASN A 141 -2.74 14.01 -9.56
CA ASN A 141 -3.37 15.14 -8.88
C ASN A 141 -3.87 14.82 -7.47
N ILE A 142 -3.16 13.91 -6.75
CA ILE A 142 -3.44 13.61 -5.35
C ILE A 142 -3.00 14.80 -4.49
N LYS A 143 -3.97 15.47 -3.86
CA LYS A 143 -3.70 16.71 -3.11
C LYS A 143 -3.06 16.50 -1.76
N SER A 144 -3.32 15.37 -1.13
CA SER A 144 -2.81 15.01 0.19
C SER A 144 -2.85 13.52 0.38
N CYS A 145 -1.73 12.94 0.80
CA CYS A 145 -1.62 11.58 1.31
C CYS A 145 -0.46 11.53 2.30
N SER A 146 -0.50 10.57 3.22
CA SER A 146 0.61 10.31 4.13
C SER A 146 1.58 9.31 3.50
N LEU A 147 2.86 9.59 3.56
CA LEU A 147 3.93 8.66 3.16
C LEU A 147 4.54 8.05 4.41
N ILE A 148 4.47 6.75 4.56
CA ILE A 148 4.88 6.03 5.76
C ILE A 148 5.94 5.00 5.39
N LEU A 149 7.08 5.01 6.08
CA LEU A 149 8.11 3.98 5.91
C LEU A 149 7.63 2.66 6.53
N GLU A 150 7.51 1.62 5.70
CA GLU A 150 7.19 0.25 6.13
C GLU A 150 8.41 -0.64 5.95
N ILE A 151 9.31 -0.58 6.91
CA ILE A 151 10.58 -1.30 6.88
C ILE A 151 10.53 -2.46 7.86
N SER A 152 10.90 -3.66 7.41
CA SER A 152 10.91 -4.87 8.22
C SER A 152 12.34 -5.32 8.52
N HIS A 153 12.64 -5.49 9.81
CA HIS A 153 13.85 -6.13 10.31
C HIS A 153 13.44 -7.49 10.87
N ARG A 154 13.27 -8.48 9.99
CA ARG A 154 12.71 -9.79 10.34
C ARG A 154 13.62 -10.62 11.24
N GLU A 155 14.91 -10.38 11.16
CA GLU A 155 15.92 -11.08 11.98
C GLU A 155 16.35 -10.18 13.13
N ARG A 156 16.16 -10.66 14.35
CA ARG A 156 16.42 -9.87 15.54
C ARG A 156 17.89 -9.54 15.74
N TYR A 157 18.81 -10.44 15.36
CA TYR A 157 20.24 -10.22 15.50
C TYR A 157 20.99 -10.64 14.23
N PRO A 158 21.94 -9.83 13.71
CA PRO A 158 22.46 -8.55 14.24
C PRO A 158 21.63 -7.30 13.88
N PHE A 159 20.49 -7.45 13.21
CA PHE A 159 19.78 -6.35 12.57
C PHE A 159 19.05 -5.39 13.53
N GLU A 160 18.63 -5.83 14.71
CA GLU A 160 17.99 -4.95 15.69
C GLU A 160 18.86 -3.74 16.07
N SER A 161 20.18 -3.92 16.13
CA SER A 161 21.11 -2.84 16.42
C SER A 161 21.17 -1.76 15.32
N ARG A 162 20.71 -2.09 14.10
CA ARG A 162 20.71 -1.19 12.95
C ARG A 162 19.38 -0.47 12.72
N VAL A 163 18.29 -0.89 13.34
CA VAL A 163 16.93 -0.37 13.07
C VAL A 163 16.89 1.16 13.09
N LEU A 164 17.42 1.78 14.13
CA LEU A 164 17.41 3.22 14.26
C LEU A 164 18.26 3.92 13.19
N ALA A 165 19.42 3.36 12.86
CA ALA A 165 20.29 3.90 11.82
C ALA A 165 19.64 3.78 10.44
N ASP A 166 19.08 2.64 10.13
CA ASP A 166 18.40 2.36 8.86
C ASP A 166 17.15 3.24 8.67
N LEU A 167 16.37 3.45 9.73
CA LEU A 167 15.23 4.39 9.70
C LEU A 167 15.69 5.84 9.48
N LYS A 168 16.75 6.26 10.16
CA LYS A 168 17.31 7.61 9.99
C LYS A 168 17.81 7.82 8.57
N GLU A 169 18.59 6.90 8.02
CA GLU A 169 19.09 6.95 6.65
C GLU A 169 17.93 6.97 5.63
N SER A 170 16.90 6.16 5.85
CA SER A 170 15.72 6.14 5.01
C SER A 170 14.98 7.48 5.01
N VAL A 171 14.80 8.11 6.17
CA VAL A 171 14.19 9.44 6.28
C VAL A 171 15.06 10.49 5.57
N GLU A 172 16.38 10.44 5.77
CA GLU A 172 17.31 11.37 5.12
C GLU A 172 17.33 11.20 3.59
N TYR A 173 17.16 9.98 3.09
CA TYR A 173 17.05 9.70 1.65
C TYR A 173 15.80 10.34 1.02
N TRP A 174 14.66 10.31 1.71
CA TRP A 174 13.40 10.87 1.22
C TRP A 174 13.29 12.39 1.43
N ARG A 175 13.90 12.94 2.50
CA ARG A 175 13.76 14.35 2.92
C ARG A 175 13.97 15.38 1.81
N PRO A 176 15.00 15.30 0.94
CA PRO A 176 15.25 16.32 -0.08
C PRO A 176 14.09 16.53 -1.03
N TYR A 177 13.26 15.50 -1.24
CA TYR A 177 12.14 15.54 -2.16
C TYR A 177 10.91 16.28 -1.62
N PHE A 178 10.87 16.57 -0.32
CA PHE A 178 9.79 17.33 0.32
C PHE A 178 10.12 18.80 0.55
N THR A 179 11.39 19.18 0.48
CA THR A 179 11.83 20.55 0.76
C THR A 179 11.83 21.47 -0.47
N CYS A 180 11.59 20.94 -1.67
CA CYS A 180 11.59 21.70 -2.91
C CYS A 180 10.21 22.25 -3.32
N GLY A 181 9.27 22.38 -2.40
CA GLY A 181 7.88 22.76 -2.69
C GLY A 181 7.31 23.89 -1.82
N CYS A 182 8.17 24.81 -1.33
CA CYS A 182 7.72 26.05 -0.70
C CYS A 182 8.09 27.25 -1.55
#